data_989f39f49bd6c179f48202fd18676006
#
_entry.id   989f39f49bd6c179f48202fd18676006
#
_cell.length_a   1.000
_cell.length_b   1.000
_cell.length_c   1.000
_cell.angle_alpha   90.00
_cell.angle_beta   90.00
_cell.angle_gamma   90.00
#
_symmetry.space_group_name_H-M   'P 1'
#
loop_
_entity.id
_entity.type
_entity.pdbx_description
1 polymer ?
#
loop_
_entity_poly.entity_id
_entity_poly.type
_entity_poly.pdbx_seq_one_letter_code
_entity_poly.pdbx_strand_id
1 'polypeptide(L)'
;MTMSVYLSALSVTNLISRMPAAVAQGIIWGLMALGVFITFRLLDIPDMTVDGSFATGGAVTVMLLLAGMPAWAALLIAIVVGVLTGLCTGFLHTKLGIPAILAGILTQFALYSINLRIMTKANQTASVQKFGMFWENGNGFLVSSLHIPQAILVGLVLAAIIVALSYWYFGTEQGSALRATGNNPAMSRAQGIHIGTMKVIGLGISNGIVALAGGLMTQFQGCLLYTSPS
;
A
#
# COMPACT_ATOMS: atom_id res chain seq x y z
N MET A 1 -26.92 16.71 -26.99
CA MET A 1 -25.69 15.92 -27.23
C MET A 1 -25.18 15.20 -25.97
N THR A 2 -25.55 15.61 -24.78
CA THR A 2 -25.09 15.02 -23.50
C THR A 2 -25.81 13.73 -23.08
N MET A 3 -27.11 13.62 -23.38
CA MET A 3 -27.95 12.48 -22.93
C MET A 3 -27.65 11.18 -23.68
N SER A 4 -27.32 11.25 -24.98
CA SER A 4 -26.92 10.07 -25.78
C SER A 4 -25.57 9.50 -25.37
N VAL A 5 -24.64 10.35 -24.89
CA VAL A 5 -23.33 9.93 -24.38
C VAL A 5 -23.48 9.19 -23.03
N TYR A 6 -24.39 9.64 -22.17
CA TYR A 6 -24.68 8.94 -20.91
C TYR A 6 -25.38 7.60 -21.15
N LEU A 7 -26.31 7.52 -22.11
CA LEU A 7 -26.98 6.26 -22.47
C LEU A 7 -26.05 5.25 -23.13
N SER A 8 -25.09 5.70 -23.95
CA SER A 8 -24.08 4.80 -24.54
C SER A 8 -23.05 4.33 -23.49
N ALA A 9 -22.77 5.14 -22.47
CA ALA A 9 -21.91 4.73 -21.35
C ALA A 9 -22.58 3.67 -20.44
N LEU A 10 -23.91 3.66 -20.37
CA LEU A 10 -24.73 2.71 -19.61
C LEU A 10 -25.06 1.43 -20.38
N SER A 11 -24.53 1.24 -21.60
CA SER A 11 -24.75 0.00 -22.34
C SER A 11 -24.09 -1.18 -21.60
N VAL A 12 -24.83 -2.28 -21.47
CA VAL A 12 -24.37 -3.51 -20.80
C VAL A 12 -23.05 -4.01 -21.39
N THR A 13 -22.84 -3.81 -22.70
CA THR A 13 -21.61 -4.16 -23.39
C THR A 13 -20.39 -3.39 -22.87
N ASN A 14 -20.55 -2.09 -22.59
CA ASN A 14 -19.48 -1.27 -22.01
C ASN A 14 -19.21 -1.61 -20.54
N LEU A 15 -20.22 -2.01 -19.80
CA LEU A 15 -20.09 -2.53 -18.44
C LEU A 15 -19.27 -3.80 -18.41
N ILE A 16 -19.58 -4.77 -19.25
CA ILE A 16 -18.86 -6.05 -19.33
C ILE A 16 -17.41 -5.85 -19.79
N SER A 17 -17.15 -4.95 -20.72
CA SER A 17 -15.77 -4.68 -21.19
C SER A 17 -14.88 -4.00 -20.13
N ARG A 18 -15.46 -3.31 -19.15
CA ARG A 18 -14.71 -2.65 -18.06
C ARG A 18 -14.57 -3.51 -16.79
N MET A 19 -15.31 -4.62 -16.69
CA MET A 19 -15.24 -5.55 -15.57
C MET A 19 -13.82 -6.04 -15.26
N PRO A 20 -13.01 -6.47 -16.22
CA PRO A 20 -11.65 -6.94 -15.94
C PRO A 20 -10.75 -5.87 -15.32
N ALA A 21 -10.88 -4.62 -15.77
CA ALA A 21 -10.12 -3.51 -15.17
C ALA A 21 -10.53 -3.26 -13.71
N ALA A 22 -11.82 -3.36 -13.40
CA ALA A 22 -12.34 -3.23 -12.04
C ALA A 22 -11.82 -4.37 -11.14
N VAL A 23 -11.73 -5.59 -11.64
CA VAL A 23 -11.17 -6.74 -10.92
C VAL A 23 -9.68 -6.52 -10.62
N ALA A 24 -8.89 -6.09 -11.59
CA ALA A 24 -7.47 -5.79 -11.39
C ALA A 24 -7.27 -4.72 -10.31
N GLN A 25 -8.04 -3.64 -10.39
CA GLN A 25 -8.01 -2.58 -9.39
C GLN A 25 -8.47 -3.09 -8.01
N GLY A 26 -9.51 -3.93 -7.97
CA GLY A 26 -10.02 -4.54 -6.75
C GLY A 26 -8.98 -5.41 -6.02
N ILE A 27 -8.13 -6.13 -6.75
CA ILE A 27 -7.05 -6.94 -6.18
C ILE A 27 -6.02 -6.02 -5.47
N ILE A 28 -5.65 -4.90 -6.09
CA ILE A 28 -4.70 -3.93 -5.51
C ILE A 28 -5.29 -3.30 -4.23
N TRP A 29 -6.56 -2.89 -4.25
CA TRP A 29 -7.26 -2.40 -3.06
C TRP A 29 -7.40 -3.48 -1.99
N GLY A 30 -7.54 -4.75 -2.38
CA GLY A 30 -7.53 -5.89 -1.47
C GLY A 30 -6.23 -6.03 -0.69
N LEU A 31 -5.08 -5.74 -1.30
CA LEU A 31 -3.78 -5.70 -0.62
C LEU A 31 -3.72 -4.59 0.44
N MET A 32 -4.23 -3.40 0.11
CA MET A 32 -4.35 -2.30 1.07
C MET A 32 -5.25 -2.71 2.25
N ALA A 33 -6.41 -3.31 1.95
CA ALA A 33 -7.34 -3.79 2.98
C ALA A 33 -6.71 -4.85 3.89
N LEU A 34 -5.83 -5.71 3.36
CA LEU A 34 -5.10 -6.70 4.15
C LEU A 34 -4.12 -6.01 5.13
N GLY A 35 -3.43 -4.96 4.71
CA GLY A 35 -2.60 -4.16 5.60
C GLY A 35 -3.43 -3.55 6.74
N VAL A 36 -4.54 -2.89 6.41
CA VAL A 36 -5.47 -2.32 7.41
C VAL A 36 -6.02 -3.40 8.35
N PHE A 37 -6.33 -4.59 7.85
CA PHE A 37 -6.79 -5.72 8.66
C PHE A 37 -5.77 -6.12 9.74
N ILE A 38 -4.49 -6.07 9.42
CA ILE A 38 -3.42 -6.40 10.38
C ILE A 38 -3.42 -5.40 11.54
N THR A 39 -3.50 -4.09 11.28
CA THR A 39 -3.50 -3.08 12.33
C THR A 39 -4.80 -3.06 13.11
N PHE A 40 -5.93 -3.07 12.42
CA PHE A 40 -7.23 -2.88 13.05
C PHE A 40 -7.74 -4.14 13.76
N ARG A 41 -7.55 -5.33 13.15
CA ARG A 41 -8.09 -6.59 13.68
C ARG A 41 -7.11 -7.35 14.57
N LEU A 42 -5.83 -7.32 14.25
CA LEU A 42 -4.84 -8.11 14.99
C LEU A 42 -4.17 -7.31 16.11
N LEU A 43 -3.92 -6.01 15.92
CA LEU A 43 -3.30 -5.16 16.95
C LEU A 43 -4.30 -4.35 17.76
N ASP A 44 -5.54 -4.23 17.30
CA ASP A 44 -6.56 -3.35 17.88
C ASP A 44 -6.09 -1.88 17.99
N ILE A 45 -5.39 -1.42 16.94
CA ILE A 45 -4.84 -0.05 16.84
C ILE A 45 -5.44 0.62 15.61
N PRO A 46 -6.18 1.74 15.77
CA PRO A 46 -6.64 2.54 14.64
C PRO A 46 -5.44 3.31 14.05
N ASP A 47 -4.92 2.82 12.93
CA ASP A 47 -3.77 3.40 12.25
C ASP A 47 -4.24 4.30 11.09
N MET A 48 -4.05 5.61 11.26
CA MET A 48 -4.33 6.60 10.22
C MET A 48 -3.13 6.88 9.31
N THR A 49 -2.00 6.20 9.53
CA THR A 49 -0.80 6.34 8.68
C THR A 49 -0.98 5.66 7.32
N VAL A 50 -1.95 4.76 7.20
CA VAL A 50 -2.21 3.93 6.01
C VAL A 50 -2.29 4.76 4.74
N ASP A 51 -3.07 5.85 4.74
CA ASP A 51 -3.21 6.73 3.57
C ASP A 51 -1.88 7.39 3.19
N GLY A 52 -1.12 7.85 4.19
CA GLY A 52 0.22 8.42 4.00
C GLY A 52 1.20 7.40 3.43
N SER A 53 1.21 6.18 3.96
CA SER A 53 2.09 5.10 3.51
C SER A 53 1.74 4.63 2.09
N PHE A 54 0.45 4.56 1.74
CA PHE A 54 -0.02 4.25 0.40
C PHE A 54 0.48 5.29 -0.61
N ALA A 55 0.28 6.58 -0.31
CA ALA A 55 0.74 7.67 -1.16
C ALA A 55 2.28 7.72 -1.27
N THR A 56 2.99 7.46 -0.18
CA THR A 56 4.46 7.42 -0.17
C THR A 56 5.00 6.26 -1.00
N GLY A 57 4.41 5.07 -0.88
CA GLY A 57 4.74 3.92 -1.72
C GLY A 57 4.57 4.23 -3.20
N GLY A 58 3.47 4.88 -3.57
CA GLY A 58 3.23 5.34 -4.94
C GLY A 58 4.25 6.39 -5.41
N ALA A 59 4.52 7.42 -4.60
CA ALA A 59 5.47 8.49 -4.92
C ALA A 59 6.88 7.94 -5.16
N VAL A 60 7.36 7.09 -4.26
CA VAL A 60 8.69 6.45 -4.36
C VAL A 60 8.76 5.59 -5.62
N THR A 61 7.74 4.78 -5.88
CA THR A 61 7.70 3.92 -7.07
C THR A 61 7.76 4.72 -8.37
N VAL A 62 6.98 5.81 -8.49
CA VAL A 62 7.01 6.68 -9.68
C VAL A 62 8.38 7.29 -9.89
N MET A 63 8.97 7.84 -8.85
CA MET A 63 10.27 8.51 -8.96
C MET A 63 11.39 7.54 -9.32
N LEU A 64 11.37 6.33 -8.78
CA LEU A 64 12.35 5.30 -9.13
C LEU A 64 12.18 4.78 -10.56
N LEU A 65 10.94 4.63 -11.03
CA LEU A 65 10.66 4.31 -12.44
C LEU A 65 11.16 5.41 -13.37
N LEU A 66 10.93 6.67 -13.03
CA LEU A 66 11.42 7.82 -13.81
C LEU A 66 12.96 7.90 -13.80
N ALA A 67 13.61 7.44 -12.75
CA ALA A 67 15.06 7.31 -12.67
C ALA A 67 15.62 6.10 -13.47
N GLY A 68 14.75 5.29 -14.11
CA GLY A 68 15.14 4.14 -14.93
C GLY A 68 15.38 2.85 -14.14
N MET A 69 14.95 2.78 -12.89
CA MET A 69 15.04 1.53 -12.12
C MET A 69 13.97 0.51 -12.54
N PRO A 70 14.28 -0.81 -12.48
CA PRO A 70 13.30 -1.83 -12.80
C PRO A 70 12.13 -1.81 -11.80
N ALA A 71 10.92 -2.07 -12.29
CA ALA A 71 9.69 -1.97 -11.51
C ALA A 71 9.68 -2.84 -10.25
N TRP A 72 10.26 -4.04 -10.29
CA TRP A 72 10.35 -4.92 -9.12
C TRP A 72 11.24 -4.34 -8.01
N ALA A 73 12.35 -3.68 -8.37
CA ALA A 73 13.24 -3.03 -7.41
C ALA A 73 12.55 -1.79 -6.79
N ALA A 74 11.83 -1.01 -7.60
CA ALA A 74 11.05 0.12 -7.13
C ALA A 74 9.98 -0.31 -6.09
N LEU A 75 9.30 -1.43 -6.32
CA LEU A 75 8.32 -1.99 -5.37
C LEU A 75 8.98 -2.49 -4.07
N LEU A 76 10.13 -3.14 -4.15
CA LEU A 76 10.86 -3.56 -2.95
C LEU A 76 11.28 -2.35 -2.09
N ILE A 77 11.77 -1.29 -2.73
CA ILE A 77 12.11 -0.05 -2.02
C ILE A 77 10.86 0.60 -1.42
N ALA A 78 9.72 0.58 -2.13
CA ALA A 78 8.45 1.08 -1.60
C ALA A 78 8.02 0.32 -0.34
N ILE A 79 8.19 -1.01 -0.29
CA ILE A 79 7.92 -1.81 0.92
C ILE A 79 8.81 -1.34 2.08
N VAL A 80 10.12 -1.19 1.84
CA VAL A 80 11.06 -0.76 2.89
C VAL A 80 10.68 0.62 3.43
N VAL A 81 10.35 1.56 2.55
CA VAL A 81 9.88 2.90 2.95
C VAL A 81 8.58 2.81 3.74
N GLY A 82 7.62 1.97 3.32
CA GLY A 82 6.38 1.71 4.06
C GLY A 82 6.63 1.12 5.45
N VAL A 83 7.57 0.17 5.57
CA VAL A 83 7.98 -0.35 6.89
C VAL A 83 8.55 0.77 7.76
N LEU A 84 9.41 1.63 7.24
CA LEU A 84 9.98 2.74 7.98
C LEU A 84 8.92 3.74 8.45
N THR A 85 7.90 4.03 7.63
CA THR A 85 6.77 4.89 8.04
C THR A 85 6.00 4.28 9.20
N GLY A 86 5.68 2.98 9.11
CA GLY A 86 5.00 2.26 10.19
C GLY A 86 5.83 2.17 11.48
N LEU A 87 7.15 1.96 11.37
CA LEU A 87 8.06 1.99 12.52
C LEU A 87 8.09 3.38 13.17
N CYS A 88 8.08 4.45 12.38
CA CYS A 88 8.03 5.82 12.88
C CYS A 88 6.76 6.08 13.69
N THR A 89 5.59 5.73 13.15
CA THR A 89 4.30 5.84 13.85
C THR A 89 4.28 4.99 15.12
N GLY A 90 4.78 3.75 15.03
CA GLY A 90 4.87 2.86 16.17
C GLY A 90 5.79 3.39 17.27
N PHE A 91 6.90 4.01 16.90
CA PHE A 91 7.82 4.66 17.86
C PHE A 91 7.16 5.86 18.55
N LEU A 92 6.47 6.73 17.81
CA LEU A 92 5.73 7.85 18.37
C LEU A 92 4.67 7.39 19.36
N HIS A 93 3.93 6.33 19.04
CA HIS A 93 2.90 5.79 19.91
C HIS A 93 3.48 5.13 21.16
N THR A 94 4.54 4.30 21.03
CA THR A 94 5.02 3.44 22.12
C THR A 94 6.05 4.11 23.02
N LYS A 95 6.92 4.96 22.47
CA LYS A 95 8.00 5.64 23.25
C LYS A 95 7.60 7.02 23.74
N LEU A 96 6.91 7.80 22.91
CA LEU A 96 6.44 9.13 23.32
C LEU A 96 5.06 9.11 24.01
N GLY A 97 4.37 7.97 24.02
CA GLY A 97 3.06 7.83 24.67
C GLY A 97 1.93 8.59 23.97
N ILE A 98 2.13 8.98 22.70
CA ILE A 98 1.11 9.69 21.93
C ILE A 98 -0.04 8.71 21.58
N PRO A 99 -1.31 9.12 21.70
CA PRO A 99 -2.44 8.30 21.24
C PRO A 99 -2.25 7.82 19.80
N ALA A 100 -2.58 6.56 19.51
CA ALA A 100 -2.31 5.93 18.21
C ALA A 100 -2.88 6.72 17.03
N ILE A 101 -4.12 7.21 17.15
CA ILE A 101 -4.78 8.04 16.13
C ILE A 101 -3.96 9.30 15.86
N LEU A 102 -3.54 10.01 16.92
CA LEU A 102 -2.79 11.25 16.78
C LEU A 102 -1.38 11.00 16.19
N ALA A 103 -0.72 9.94 16.60
CA ALA A 103 0.58 9.54 16.04
C ALA A 103 0.45 9.24 14.53
N GLY A 104 -0.62 8.54 14.11
CA GLY A 104 -0.92 8.27 12.71
C GLY A 104 -1.14 9.55 11.89
N ILE A 105 -1.96 10.47 12.39
CA ILE A 105 -2.22 11.75 11.73
C ILE A 105 -0.94 12.59 11.60
N LEU A 106 -0.12 12.67 12.64
CA LEU A 106 1.16 13.41 12.59
C LEU A 106 2.09 12.83 11.54
N THR A 107 2.23 11.50 11.49
CA THR A 107 3.07 10.83 10.49
C THR A 107 2.51 11.05 9.08
N GLN A 108 1.19 10.98 8.89
CA GLN A 108 0.54 11.22 7.60
C GLN A 108 0.84 12.64 7.07
N PHE A 109 0.72 13.68 7.90
CA PHE A 109 1.06 15.05 7.48
C PHE A 109 2.54 15.24 7.19
N ALA A 110 3.43 14.60 7.97
CA ALA A 110 4.86 14.61 7.70
C ALA A 110 5.16 13.96 6.34
N LEU A 111 4.57 12.79 6.07
CA LEU A 111 4.71 12.08 4.80
C LEU A 111 4.16 12.88 3.63
N TYR A 112 3.05 13.61 3.82
CA TYR A 112 2.53 14.52 2.81
C TYR A 112 3.57 15.53 2.36
N SER A 113 4.21 16.22 3.30
CA SER A 113 5.24 17.21 3.02
C SER A 113 6.48 16.60 2.35
N ILE A 114 6.88 15.40 2.78
CA ILE A 114 8.01 14.66 2.20
C ILE A 114 7.69 14.25 0.76
N ASN A 115 6.49 13.71 0.51
CA ASN A 115 6.06 13.26 -0.82
C ASN A 115 6.04 14.41 -1.82
N LEU A 116 5.55 15.60 -1.43
CA LEU A 116 5.59 16.79 -2.29
C LEU A 116 7.03 17.19 -2.66
N ARG A 117 7.96 17.05 -1.73
CA ARG A 117 9.38 17.31 -2.01
C ARG A 117 10.01 16.28 -2.94
N ILE A 118 9.71 15.01 -2.73
CA ILE A 118 10.22 13.90 -3.56
C ILE A 118 9.69 14.03 -4.98
N MET A 119 8.41 14.31 -5.14
CA MET A 119 7.74 14.38 -6.45
C MET A 119 8.02 15.70 -7.20
N THR A 120 8.53 16.76 -6.54
CA THR A 120 8.75 18.10 -7.09
C THR A 120 7.52 18.78 -7.70
N LYS A 121 6.51 18.01 -8.08
CA LYS A 121 5.19 18.43 -8.59
C LYS A 121 4.09 17.63 -7.92
N ALA A 122 2.94 18.24 -7.69
CA ALA A 122 1.79 17.57 -7.06
C ALA A 122 1.26 16.35 -7.85
N ASN A 123 1.46 16.35 -9.17
CA ASN A 123 1.03 15.29 -10.08
C ASN A 123 2.22 14.84 -10.92
N GLN A 124 2.59 13.56 -10.79
CA GLN A 124 3.61 12.94 -11.63
C GLN A 124 2.97 11.82 -12.44
N THR A 125 3.21 11.87 -13.75
CA THR A 125 2.76 10.85 -14.70
C THR A 125 3.95 10.03 -15.16
N ALA A 126 3.87 8.71 -14.99
CA ALA A 126 4.77 7.76 -15.61
C ALA A 126 3.98 7.03 -16.72
N SER A 127 4.28 7.34 -17.98
CA SER A 127 3.54 6.76 -19.10
C SER A 127 4.06 5.37 -19.44
N VAL A 128 3.16 4.40 -19.56
CA VAL A 128 3.48 3.05 -20.04
C VAL A 128 4.09 3.09 -21.44
N GLN A 129 3.67 4.03 -22.30
CA GLN A 129 4.21 4.18 -23.64
C GLN A 129 5.72 4.53 -23.64
N LYS A 130 6.19 5.21 -22.57
CA LYS A 130 7.61 5.58 -22.43
C LYS A 130 8.46 4.44 -21.85
N PHE A 131 7.90 3.66 -20.92
CA PHE A 131 8.64 2.64 -20.16
C PHE A 131 8.32 1.20 -20.62
N GLY A 132 7.20 0.97 -21.32
CA GLY A 132 6.76 -0.35 -21.75
C GLY A 132 6.39 -1.29 -20.59
N MET A 133 6.28 -2.59 -20.87
CA MET A 133 6.08 -3.64 -19.86
C MET A 133 7.44 -4.25 -19.47
N PHE A 134 7.54 -4.74 -18.24
CA PHE A 134 8.78 -5.29 -17.68
C PHE A 134 9.41 -6.37 -18.58
N TRP A 135 8.61 -7.28 -19.13
CA TRP A 135 9.08 -8.35 -20.00
C TRP A 135 9.43 -7.90 -21.42
N GLU A 136 9.03 -6.72 -21.86
CA GLU A 136 9.43 -6.16 -23.15
C GLU A 136 10.80 -5.46 -23.06
N ASN A 137 10.99 -4.64 -22.01
CA ASN A 137 12.14 -3.75 -21.88
C ASN A 137 13.01 -3.97 -20.62
N GLY A 138 12.66 -4.95 -19.77
CA GLY A 138 13.35 -5.23 -18.52
C GLY A 138 13.16 -4.23 -17.38
N ASN A 139 12.80 -2.97 -17.70
CA ASN A 139 12.60 -1.88 -16.74
C ASN A 139 11.17 -1.32 -16.76
N GLY A 140 10.25 -1.97 -17.46
CA GLY A 140 8.88 -1.52 -17.64
C GLY A 140 7.98 -1.79 -16.44
N PHE A 141 6.70 -1.46 -16.56
CA PHE A 141 5.70 -1.70 -15.53
C PHE A 141 5.40 -3.19 -15.35
N LEU A 142 5.20 -3.62 -14.10
CA LEU A 142 4.72 -4.97 -13.78
C LEU A 142 3.21 -5.10 -14.02
N VAL A 143 2.46 -4.05 -13.73
CA VAL A 143 1.02 -3.96 -13.94
C VAL A 143 0.68 -2.69 -14.69
N SER A 144 -0.25 -2.78 -15.66
CA SER A 144 -0.70 -1.64 -16.45
C SER A 144 -2.16 -1.79 -16.84
N SER A 145 -2.90 -0.70 -16.87
CA SER A 145 -4.29 -0.69 -17.34
C SER A 145 -4.43 -1.02 -18.83
N LEU A 146 -3.37 -0.89 -19.61
CA LEU A 146 -3.36 -1.26 -21.04
C LEU A 146 -3.32 -2.78 -21.25
N HIS A 147 -2.76 -3.53 -20.29
CA HIS A 147 -2.61 -4.99 -20.34
C HIS A 147 -3.36 -5.63 -19.16
N ILE A 148 -4.67 -5.44 -19.13
CA ILE A 148 -5.56 -5.85 -18.02
C ILE A 148 -5.42 -7.33 -17.64
N PRO A 149 -5.41 -8.32 -18.57
CA PRO A 149 -5.29 -9.73 -18.17
C PRO A 149 -4.00 -10.03 -17.42
N GLN A 150 -2.90 -9.42 -17.84
CA GLN A 150 -1.59 -9.57 -17.20
C GLN A 150 -1.55 -8.87 -15.85
N ALA A 151 -2.19 -7.69 -15.73
CA ALA A 151 -2.32 -6.98 -14.45
C ALA A 151 -3.09 -7.81 -13.42
N ILE A 152 -4.15 -8.51 -13.82
CA ILE A 152 -4.90 -9.42 -12.97
C ILE A 152 -4.00 -10.58 -12.50
N LEU A 153 -3.28 -11.22 -13.42
CA LEU A 153 -2.42 -12.35 -13.09
C LEU A 153 -1.30 -11.95 -12.14
N VAL A 154 -0.56 -10.90 -12.46
CA VAL A 154 0.54 -10.41 -11.61
C VAL A 154 0.02 -9.93 -10.26
N GLY A 155 -1.09 -9.18 -10.23
CA GLY A 155 -1.72 -8.73 -8.99
C GLY A 155 -2.17 -9.90 -8.12
N LEU A 156 -2.77 -10.93 -8.71
CA LEU A 156 -3.23 -12.13 -8.00
C LEU A 156 -2.05 -12.93 -7.44
N VAL A 157 -0.98 -13.13 -8.22
CA VAL A 157 0.23 -13.82 -7.77
C VAL A 157 0.88 -13.07 -6.61
N LEU A 158 1.02 -11.75 -6.71
CA LEU A 158 1.57 -10.93 -5.62
C LEU A 158 0.67 -10.98 -4.37
N ALA A 159 -0.65 -10.89 -4.55
CA ALA A 159 -1.59 -11.02 -3.44
C ALA A 159 -1.48 -12.39 -2.76
N ALA A 160 -1.41 -13.47 -3.54
CA ALA A 160 -1.23 -14.81 -3.01
C ALA A 160 0.09 -14.98 -2.23
N ILE A 161 1.19 -14.42 -2.74
CA ILE A 161 2.49 -14.43 -2.06
C ILE A 161 2.40 -13.69 -0.73
N ILE A 162 1.80 -12.49 -0.71
CA ILE A 162 1.68 -11.69 0.51
C ILE A 162 0.78 -12.37 1.55
N VAL A 163 -0.34 -12.95 1.12
CA VAL A 163 -1.23 -13.73 1.99
C VAL A 163 -0.48 -14.95 2.56
N ALA A 164 0.25 -15.68 1.74
CA ALA A 164 1.03 -16.83 2.17
C ALA A 164 2.14 -16.43 3.17
N LEU A 165 2.88 -15.35 2.89
CA LEU A 165 3.89 -14.81 3.80
C LEU A 165 3.27 -14.33 5.11
N SER A 166 2.13 -13.64 5.05
CA SER A 166 1.40 -13.21 6.24
C SER A 166 0.92 -14.41 7.07
N TYR A 167 0.35 -15.41 6.41
CA TYR A 167 -0.08 -16.64 7.07
C TYR A 167 1.08 -17.36 7.77
N TRP A 168 2.20 -17.51 7.07
CA TRP A 168 3.41 -18.10 7.64
C TRP A 168 3.94 -17.28 8.83
N TYR A 169 4.04 -15.94 8.69
CA TYR A 169 4.50 -15.05 9.76
C TYR A 169 3.62 -15.13 11.00
N PHE A 170 2.30 -15.06 10.83
CA PHE A 170 1.35 -15.15 11.95
C PHE A 170 1.27 -16.54 12.57
N GLY A 171 1.81 -17.58 11.93
CA GLY A 171 2.02 -18.90 12.49
C GLY A 171 3.26 -19.02 13.39
N THR A 172 4.20 -18.06 13.32
CA THR A 172 5.41 -18.05 14.16
C THR A 172 5.12 -17.58 15.58
N GLU A 173 6.09 -17.79 16.48
CA GLU A 173 6.00 -17.31 17.88
C GLU A 173 5.80 -15.80 17.96
N GLN A 174 6.47 -15.03 17.10
CA GLN A 174 6.30 -13.58 17.05
C GLN A 174 4.90 -13.17 16.59
N GLY A 175 4.34 -13.86 15.60
CA GLY A 175 2.99 -13.61 15.12
C GLY A 175 1.92 -13.97 16.18
N SER A 176 2.14 -15.04 16.94
CA SER A 176 1.26 -15.40 18.07
C SER A 176 1.32 -14.36 19.20
N ALA A 177 2.53 -13.90 19.55
CA ALA A 177 2.74 -12.83 20.52
C ALA A 177 2.08 -11.51 20.09
N LEU A 178 2.12 -11.19 18.81
CA LEU A 178 1.49 -10.01 18.24
C LEU A 178 -0.04 -10.08 18.37
N ARG A 179 -0.66 -11.22 18.03
CA ARG A 179 -2.10 -11.45 18.21
C ARG A 179 -2.53 -11.44 19.68
N ALA A 180 -1.72 -12.02 20.57
CA ALA A 180 -1.97 -11.99 22.02
C ALA A 180 -1.95 -10.55 22.55
N THR A 181 -0.99 -9.72 22.06
CA THR A 181 -0.86 -8.31 22.44
C THR A 181 -2.08 -7.48 22.04
N GLY A 182 -2.68 -7.76 20.88
CA GLY A 182 -3.92 -7.08 20.45
C GLY A 182 -5.13 -7.49 21.28
N ASN A 183 -5.27 -8.77 21.58
CA ASN A 183 -6.44 -9.27 22.32
C ASN A 183 -6.44 -8.86 23.80
N ASN A 184 -5.31 -9.01 24.49
CA ASN A 184 -5.20 -8.66 25.91
C ASN A 184 -3.77 -8.21 26.26
N PRO A 185 -3.51 -6.89 26.21
CA PRO A 185 -2.20 -6.34 26.51
C PRO A 185 -1.73 -6.63 27.96
N ALA A 186 -2.66 -6.65 28.93
CA ALA A 186 -2.31 -6.90 30.33
C ALA A 186 -1.79 -8.33 30.55
N MET A 187 -2.48 -9.33 29.97
CA MET A 187 -2.08 -10.72 30.02
C MET A 187 -0.75 -10.97 29.30
N SER A 188 -0.58 -10.35 28.10
CA SER A 188 0.66 -10.49 27.33
C SER A 188 1.87 -9.92 28.10
N ARG A 189 1.68 -8.81 28.83
CA ARG A 189 2.73 -8.26 29.70
C ARG A 189 3.08 -9.20 30.86
N ALA A 190 2.09 -9.85 31.46
CA ALA A 190 2.32 -10.84 32.53
C ALA A 190 3.12 -12.05 32.07
N GLN A 191 3.02 -12.39 30.77
CA GLN A 191 3.79 -13.47 30.14
C GLN A 191 5.19 -13.02 29.66
N GLY A 192 5.61 -11.77 29.95
CA GLY A 192 6.92 -11.25 29.58
C GLY A 192 7.03 -10.70 28.15
N ILE A 193 5.90 -10.57 27.42
CA ILE A 193 5.92 -10.03 26.06
C ILE A 193 6.07 -8.50 26.09
N HIS A 194 7.03 -7.99 25.35
CA HIS A 194 7.22 -6.55 25.17
C HIS A 194 6.18 -5.96 24.23
N ILE A 195 5.05 -5.50 24.76
CA ILE A 195 3.91 -4.97 24.01
C ILE A 195 4.34 -3.85 23.04
N GLY A 196 5.19 -2.92 23.48
CA GLY A 196 5.65 -1.81 22.63
C GLY A 196 6.34 -2.30 21.37
N THR A 197 7.25 -3.25 21.48
CA THR A 197 7.97 -3.83 20.33
C THR A 197 7.02 -4.53 19.37
N MET A 198 6.06 -5.32 19.88
CA MET A 198 5.07 -6.02 19.05
C MET A 198 4.20 -5.04 18.27
N LYS A 199 3.75 -3.95 18.89
CA LYS A 199 2.98 -2.89 18.23
C LYS A 199 3.78 -2.23 17.11
N VAL A 200 5.04 -1.88 17.36
CA VAL A 200 5.93 -1.25 16.36
C VAL A 200 6.15 -2.17 15.16
N ILE A 201 6.44 -3.46 15.39
CA ILE A 201 6.63 -4.44 14.32
C ILE A 201 5.35 -4.61 13.50
N GLY A 202 4.21 -4.76 14.16
CA GLY A 202 2.92 -4.93 13.47
C GLY A 202 2.54 -3.74 12.60
N LEU A 203 2.74 -2.51 13.09
CA LEU A 203 2.55 -1.28 12.31
C LEU A 203 3.53 -1.21 11.13
N GLY A 204 4.78 -1.63 11.31
CA GLY A 204 5.77 -1.70 10.23
C GLY A 204 5.35 -2.65 9.12
N ILE A 205 4.96 -3.88 9.44
CA ILE A 205 4.53 -4.89 8.47
C ILE A 205 3.29 -4.42 7.70
N SER A 206 2.28 -3.91 8.41
CA SER A 206 1.06 -3.40 7.81
C SER A 206 1.34 -2.28 6.80
N ASN A 207 2.06 -1.24 7.23
CA ASN A 207 2.38 -0.10 6.37
C ASN A 207 3.30 -0.47 5.19
N GLY A 208 4.14 -1.50 5.34
CA GLY A 208 4.91 -2.08 4.24
C GLY A 208 4.03 -2.68 3.15
N ILE A 209 3.01 -3.45 3.53
CA ILE A 209 2.04 -4.03 2.58
C ILE A 209 1.21 -2.93 1.91
N VAL A 210 0.80 -1.93 2.67
CA VAL A 210 0.04 -0.77 2.15
C VAL A 210 0.86 0.03 1.15
N ALA A 211 2.13 0.30 1.43
CA ALA A 211 3.01 1.01 0.51
C ALA A 211 3.25 0.23 -0.80
N LEU A 212 3.34 -1.10 -0.72
CA LEU A 212 3.38 -1.95 -1.92
C LEU A 212 2.11 -1.80 -2.74
N ALA A 213 0.93 -1.83 -2.11
CA ALA A 213 -0.33 -1.62 -2.80
C ALA A 213 -0.37 -0.24 -3.48
N GLY A 214 0.14 0.80 -2.83
CA GLY A 214 0.30 2.14 -3.41
C GLY A 214 1.21 2.17 -4.65
N GLY A 215 2.35 1.48 -4.59
CA GLY A 215 3.26 1.33 -5.72
C GLY A 215 2.63 0.59 -6.91
N LEU A 216 1.87 -0.48 -6.65
CA LEU A 216 1.13 -1.22 -7.69
C LEU A 216 0.02 -0.38 -8.31
N MET A 217 -0.72 0.38 -7.48
CA MET A 217 -1.80 1.24 -7.96
C MET A 217 -1.28 2.33 -8.89
N THR A 218 -0.14 2.90 -8.55
CA THR A 218 0.50 3.92 -9.39
C THR A 218 0.97 3.37 -10.73
N GLN A 219 1.51 2.17 -10.75
CA GLN A 219 1.86 1.48 -12.00
C GLN A 219 0.62 1.15 -12.82
N PHE A 220 -0.46 0.71 -12.17
CA PHE A 220 -1.71 0.37 -12.85
C PHE A 220 -2.35 1.59 -13.51
N GLN A 221 -2.41 2.71 -12.81
CA GLN A 221 -2.98 3.95 -13.33
C GLN A 221 -2.03 4.75 -14.24
N GLY A 222 -0.73 4.46 -14.18
CA GLY A 222 0.30 5.21 -14.92
C GLY A 222 0.48 6.65 -14.42
N CYS A 223 -0.09 7.01 -13.29
CA CYS A 223 0.07 8.33 -12.67
C CYS A 223 -0.16 8.28 -11.17
N LEU A 224 0.48 9.19 -10.44
CA LEU A 224 0.14 9.52 -9.07
C LEU A 224 -0.46 10.92 -9.04
N LEU A 225 -1.76 10.99 -8.75
CA LEU A 225 -2.47 12.25 -8.50
C LEU A 225 -2.54 12.42 -6.99
N TYR A 226 -1.78 13.39 -6.48
CA TYR A 226 -1.85 13.76 -5.08
C TYR A 226 -2.83 14.93 -4.96
N THR A 227 -4.12 14.61 -4.83
CA THR A 227 -5.12 15.63 -4.55
C THR A 227 -4.99 16.04 -3.09
N SER A 228 -4.73 17.32 -2.86
CA SER A 228 -4.85 17.92 -1.54
C SER A 228 -6.27 17.67 -1.04
N PRO A 229 -6.46 17.22 0.21
CA PRO A 229 -7.76 17.31 0.83
C PRO A 229 -8.12 18.81 0.94
N SER A 230 -8.92 19.24 0.02
CA SER A 230 -9.49 20.59 0.04
C SER A 230 -10.54 20.73 1.13
#